data_79a6b0c56eedd0830cc9c70394735bdf
#
_entry.id   79a6b0c56eedd0830cc9c70394735bdf
#
_cell.length_a   1.000
_cell.length_b   1.000
_cell.length_c   1.000
_cell.angle_alpha   90.00
_cell.angle_beta   90.00
_cell.angle_gamma   90.00
#
_symmetry.space_group_name_H-M   'P 1'
#
loop_
_entity.id
_entity.type
_entity.pdbx_description
1 polymer ?
#
loop_
_entity_poly.entity_id
_entity_poly.type
_entity_poly.pdbx_seq_one_letter_code
_entity_poly.pdbx_strand_id
1 'polypeptide(L)'
;MKHVNYLSFFLLTLFSISFISCSDDDDNKLNTGITNQSWTEGKSLEISQDNELSVSFNAAAKWVASVTSGADWCKLNTTSGTKGQSTLKLSVSTSSTTDRTARISINIDGYSPASFEVTQKGTSVPQTTEDMEINAKVDEYLREMYLWNDEYKTLNLDHNKGYEDFFYDALGSMTTNTLDKKTYVGSDGKTYYNLFSYIQLLPNISSTRTTKIVNKELAYSFGITGITPISIGTQAENTIYFCLQGVYPDSPASEAGLKRGAMISLINGKKINNNNINNFYYDILLPDATINYTLTEDVVEGGTITGQKEYTITSKATYNNPVIFSNVKEDIEGHRIGYLVYSGFEASFDQELFNVFKDFKNKNVTDLILDLRYNGGGHTMSANLIATCIAGTASQGKVFSSLRYNDERMAKLNNKREDELFAYSSYPNLGTSLSAGSLNLPRVYCLVGNGTASASELVINSLEGIDLDVILIGEKTTGKNVGMEYEEYTVRNNTYRVVPITFQSYNAKGFGEYEKGFEPDILMDETNPYNEQGVFYIHKY
;
A
#
# COMPACT_ATOMS: atom_id res chain seq x y z
N MET A 1 -2.02 -17.72 8.55
CA MET A 1 -2.35 -17.00 7.31
C MET A 1 -2.21 -15.53 7.60
N LYS A 2 -1.24 -14.86 7.04
CA LYS A 2 -1.07 -13.42 7.21
C LYS A 2 -1.58 -12.76 5.96
N HIS A 3 -2.85 -12.37 5.98
CA HIS A 3 -3.36 -11.45 5.00
C HIS A 3 -3.00 -10.05 5.47
N VAL A 4 -2.06 -9.48 4.78
CA VAL A 4 -1.66 -8.11 4.98
C VAL A 4 -2.71 -7.24 4.30
N ASN A 5 -3.58 -6.67 5.13
CA ASN A 5 -4.56 -5.73 4.64
C ASN A 5 -3.87 -4.44 4.24
N TYR A 6 -3.96 -4.18 2.96
CA TYR A 6 -3.37 -3.03 2.33
C TYR A 6 -4.12 -1.76 2.66
N LEU A 7 -3.62 -1.01 3.60
CA LEU A 7 -3.73 0.44 3.61
C LEU A 7 -2.47 1.05 2.98
N SER A 8 -1.91 0.38 2.02
CA SER A 8 -0.85 0.88 1.16
C SER A 8 -1.21 0.53 -0.27
N PHE A 9 -2.20 1.24 -0.77
CA PHE A 9 -2.37 1.38 -2.19
C PHE A 9 -1.16 2.16 -2.67
N PHE A 10 -0.07 1.47 -2.97
CA PHE A 10 0.86 2.02 -3.94
C PHE A 10 1.98 1.06 -4.25
N LEU A 11 2.12 0.89 -5.48
CA LEU A 11 3.23 0.45 -6.28
C LEU A 11 3.17 -1.01 -6.73
N LEU A 12 2.32 -1.24 -7.71
CA LEU A 12 2.74 -2.05 -8.84
C LEU A 12 2.76 -1.17 -10.09
N THR A 13 3.65 -0.19 -10.14
CA THR A 13 4.20 0.21 -11.42
C THR A 13 5.17 -0.89 -11.83
N LEU A 14 4.60 -1.94 -12.40
CA LEU A 14 5.35 -2.88 -13.19
C LEU A 14 5.98 -2.09 -14.33
N PHE A 15 7.28 -1.94 -14.27
CA PHE A 15 8.08 -1.60 -15.44
C PHE A 15 7.72 -2.61 -16.55
N SER A 16 6.98 -2.13 -17.54
CA SER A 16 6.74 -2.85 -18.78
C SER A 16 8.06 -2.95 -19.52
N ILE A 17 8.80 -4.01 -19.27
CA ILE A 17 9.88 -4.41 -20.16
C ILE A 17 9.19 -5.03 -21.38
N SER A 18 9.07 -4.24 -22.43
CA SER A 18 8.62 -4.71 -23.74
C SER A 18 9.64 -5.71 -24.27
N PHE A 19 9.34 -6.99 -24.17
CA PHE A 19 10.04 -7.98 -24.94
C PHE A 19 9.58 -7.85 -26.39
N ILE A 20 10.45 -7.30 -27.25
CA ILE A 20 10.32 -7.44 -28.69
C ILE A 20 10.66 -8.91 -28.98
N SER A 21 9.64 -9.69 -29.26
CA SER A 21 9.80 -11.02 -29.82
C SER A 21 10.25 -10.88 -31.28
N CYS A 22 11.51 -11.11 -31.55
CA CYS A 22 11.93 -11.55 -32.89
C CYS A 22 11.72 -13.05 -32.94
N SER A 23 10.80 -13.46 -33.81
CA SER A 23 10.69 -14.83 -34.25
C SER A 23 11.87 -15.16 -35.17
N ASP A 24 12.74 -16.05 -34.73
CA ASP A 24 13.51 -16.92 -35.61
C ASP A 24 13.61 -18.29 -34.93
N ASP A 25 13.17 -19.29 -35.67
CA ASP A 25 13.26 -20.69 -35.31
C ASP A 25 14.74 -21.10 -35.20
N ASP A 26 15.17 -21.36 -33.97
CA ASP A 26 16.30 -22.25 -33.70
C ASP A 26 16.19 -22.81 -32.28
N ASP A 27 16.33 -24.13 -32.15
CA ASP A 27 16.30 -24.95 -30.94
C ASP A 27 17.36 -24.51 -29.91
N ASN A 28 17.12 -23.41 -29.19
CA ASN A 28 17.94 -22.98 -28.08
C ASN A 28 17.30 -23.41 -26.76
N LYS A 29 17.26 -24.71 -26.47
CA LYS A 29 16.97 -25.22 -25.13
C LYS A 29 17.99 -24.62 -24.17
N LEU A 30 17.50 -23.77 -23.24
CA LEU A 30 18.31 -23.22 -22.15
C LEU A 30 19.06 -24.37 -21.45
N ASN A 31 20.38 -24.31 -21.44
CA ASN A 31 21.19 -25.30 -20.75
C ASN A 31 21.09 -25.06 -19.23
N THR A 32 20.19 -25.77 -18.58
CA THR A 32 19.93 -25.63 -17.13
C THR A 32 20.88 -26.47 -16.28
N GLY A 33 21.73 -27.31 -16.91
CA GLY A 33 22.59 -28.23 -16.17
C GLY A 33 21.83 -29.37 -15.48
N ILE A 34 20.54 -29.57 -15.80
CA ILE A 34 19.67 -30.61 -15.23
C ILE A 34 19.39 -31.67 -16.29
N THR A 35 19.51 -32.93 -15.89
CA THR A 35 19.12 -34.08 -16.69
C THR A 35 18.37 -35.11 -15.84
N ASN A 36 17.62 -35.99 -16.48
CA ASN A 36 16.85 -37.05 -15.83
C ASN A 36 15.91 -36.52 -14.72
N GLN A 37 15.32 -35.35 -14.94
CA GLN A 37 14.35 -34.78 -14.01
C GLN A 37 13.03 -35.55 -13.99
N SER A 38 12.43 -35.68 -12.81
CA SER A 38 11.15 -36.37 -12.61
C SER A 38 9.92 -35.49 -12.91
N TRP A 39 10.11 -34.26 -13.40
CA TRP A 39 9.04 -33.40 -13.87
C TRP A 39 9.12 -33.15 -15.37
N THR A 40 7.99 -32.75 -15.95
CA THR A 40 7.90 -32.36 -17.36
C THR A 40 7.79 -30.83 -17.44
N GLU A 41 8.60 -30.19 -18.28
CA GLU A 41 8.50 -28.74 -18.54
C GLU A 41 7.07 -28.36 -18.96
N GLY A 42 6.56 -27.28 -18.34
CA GLY A 42 5.20 -26.77 -18.62
C GLY A 42 4.06 -27.55 -17.98
N LYS A 43 4.36 -28.61 -17.17
CA LYS A 43 3.34 -29.34 -16.39
C LYS A 43 3.64 -29.16 -14.90
N SER A 44 2.60 -28.83 -14.13
CA SER A 44 2.74 -28.82 -12.67
C SER A 44 2.69 -30.23 -12.08
N LEU A 45 3.41 -30.44 -11.00
CA LEU A 45 3.34 -31.65 -10.18
C LEU A 45 2.21 -31.48 -9.16
N GLU A 46 1.40 -32.51 -8.96
CA GLU A 46 0.37 -32.49 -7.94
C GLU A 46 0.91 -32.97 -6.59
N ILE A 47 0.59 -32.26 -5.52
CA ILE A 47 0.88 -32.65 -4.15
C ILE A 47 -0.41 -32.75 -3.35
N SER A 48 -0.60 -33.87 -2.65
CA SER A 48 -1.74 -34.03 -1.75
C SER A 48 -1.54 -33.25 -0.45
N GLN A 49 -2.63 -32.97 0.23
CA GLN A 49 -2.59 -32.25 1.52
C GLN A 49 -1.83 -33.04 2.57
N ASP A 50 -1.04 -32.33 3.37
CA ASP A 50 -0.22 -32.87 4.47
C ASP A 50 0.80 -33.95 4.04
N ASN A 51 1.18 -33.98 2.74
CA ASN A 51 2.14 -34.96 2.21
C ASN A 51 3.46 -34.30 1.81
N GLU A 52 4.45 -35.16 1.61
CA GLU A 52 5.73 -34.80 1.03
C GLU A 52 5.76 -35.22 -0.44
N LEU A 53 6.35 -34.37 -1.28
CA LEU A 53 6.67 -34.65 -2.67
C LEU A 53 8.20 -34.73 -2.83
N SER A 54 8.67 -35.78 -3.46
CA SER A 54 10.10 -35.94 -3.80
C SER A 54 10.30 -35.77 -5.31
N VAL A 55 11.18 -34.85 -5.68
CA VAL A 55 11.52 -34.53 -7.05
C VAL A 55 12.98 -34.87 -7.28
N SER A 56 13.28 -35.75 -8.23
CA SER A 56 14.64 -36.22 -8.52
C SER A 56 15.17 -35.60 -9.81
N PHE A 57 16.48 -35.41 -9.87
CA PHE A 57 17.20 -34.91 -11.04
C PHE A 57 18.71 -35.19 -10.93
N ASN A 58 19.43 -35.08 -12.02
CA ASN A 58 20.88 -35.09 -12.06
C ASN A 58 21.39 -33.66 -12.26
N ALA A 59 22.20 -33.17 -11.32
CA ALA A 59 22.82 -31.85 -11.35
C ALA A 59 24.24 -31.91 -11.93
N ALA A 60 24.55 -31.02 -12.87
CA ALA A 60 25.88 -30.91 -13.48
C ALA A 60 26.94 -30.28 -12.57
N ALA A 61 26.52 -29.51 -11.57
CA ALA A 61 27.37 -28.86 -10.56
C ALA A 61 26.61 -28.75 -9.21
N LYS A 62 27.16 -27.98 -8.27
CA LYS A 62 26.47 -27.62 -7.02
C LYS A 62 25.20 -26.85 -7.34
N TRP A 63 24.15 -27.06 -6.55
CA TRP A 63 22.85 -26.46 -6.78
C TRP A 63 22.22 -25.92 -5.51
N VAL A 64 21.33 -24.94 -5.69
CA VAL A 64 20.48 -24.36 -4.65
C VAL A 64 19.05 -24.27 -5.19
N ALA A 65 18.06 -24.60 -4.36
CA ALA A 65 16.65 -24.46 -4.71
C ALA A 65 15.93 -23.50 -3.75
N SER A 66 14.94 -22.79 -4.30
CA SER A 66 14.09 -21.89 -3.54
C SER A 66 12.64 -21.95 -4.05
N VAL A 67 11.68 -21.65 -3.17
CA VAL A 67 10.29 -21.41 -3.55
C VAL A 67 10.17 -19.95 -3.94
N THR A 68 9.84 -19.67 -5.20
CA THR A 68 9.75 -18.32 -5.75
C THR A 68 8.33 -17.75 -5.73
N SER A 69 7.31 -18.61 -5.56
CA SER A 69 5.94 -18.22 -5.21
C SER A 69 5.27 -19.35 -4.43
N GLY A 70 4.36 -19.03 -3.49
CA GLY A 70 3.69 -20.00 -2.64
C GLY A 70 4.54 -20.49 -1.46
N ALA A 71 5.56 -19.73 -1.03
CA ALA A 71 6.43 -20.09 0.10
C ALA A 71 5.73 -20.11 1.46
N ASP A 72 4.57 -19.49 1.56
CA ASP A 72 3.71 -19.48 2.73
C ASP A 72 3.14 -20.86 3.05
N TRP A 73 2.88 -21.69 2.06
CA TRP A 73 2.28 -23.01 2.21
C TRP A 73 3.13 -24.17 1.69
N CYS A 74 4.05 -23.96 0.74
CA CYS A 74 4.95 -24.94 0.17
C CYS A 74 6.37 -24.69 0.65
N LYS A 75 6.99 -25.68 1.31
CA LYS A 75 8.33 -25.57 1.86
C LYS A 75 9.27 -26.60 1.27
N LEU A 76 10.53 -26.22 1.09
CA LEU A 76 11.60 -27.13 0.73
C LEU A 76 12.25 -27.70 1.99
N ASN A 77 12.26 -29.03 2.10
CA ASN A 77 12.99 -29.72 3.16
C ASN A 77 14.47 -29.96 2.74
N THR A 78 14.77 -29.81 1.44
CA THR A 78 16.11 -29.85 0.86
C THR A 78 16.31 -28.62 -0.01
N THR A 79 17.26 -27.75 0.33
CA THR A 79 17.47 -26.48 -0.36
C THR A 79 18.76 -26.40 -1.16
N SER A 80 19.64 -27.39 -1.05
CA SER A 80 20.92 -27.41 -1.78
C SER A 80 21.49 -28.82 -1.89
N GLY A 81 22.42 -29.01 -2.84
CA GLY A 81 23.15 -30.25 -3.02
C GLY A 81 24.39 -30.08 -3.92
N THR A 82 25.06 -31.21 -4.16
CA THR A 82 26.27 -31.27 -4.97
C THR A 82 25.98 -31.89 -6.34
N LYS A 83 26.98 -31.88 -7.25
CA LYS A 83 26.94 -32.55 -8.53
C LYS A 83 26.52 -34.01 -8.40
N GLY A 84 25.66 -34.47 -9.31
CA GLY A 84 25.19 -35.84 -9.40
C GLY A 84 23.70 -35.99 -9.13
N GLN A 85 23.29 -37.22 -8.88
CA GLN A 85 21.89 -37.51 -8.59
C GLN A 85 21.44 -36.83 -7.30
N SER A 86 20.33 -36.11 -7.40
CA SER A 86 19.79 -35.27 -6.31
C SER A 86 18.30 -35.49 -6.14
N THR A 87 17.83 -35.35 -4.92
CA THR A 87 16.39 -35.40 -4.59
C THR A 87 16.03 -34.15 -3.80
N LEU A 88 15.12 -33.38 -4.34
CA LEU A 88 14.49 -32.24 -3.70
C LEU A 88 13.22 -32.73 -3.01
N LYS A 89 13.09 -32.46 -1.72
CA LYS A 89 11.89 -32.78 -0.95
C LYS A 89 11.12 -31.53 -0.64
N LEU A 90 9.82 -31.57 -0.91
CA LEU A 90 8.86 -30.52 -0.63
C LEU A 90 7.82 -31.03 0.36
N SER A 91 7.35 -30.15 1.23
CA SER A 91 6.23 -30.43 2.12
C SER A 91 5.23 -29.29 2.08
N VAL A 92 3.97 -29.60 2.29
CA VAL A 92 2.89 -28.63 2.46
C VAL A 92 2.40 -28.67 3.90
N SER A 93 2.34 -27.52 4.55
CA SER A 93 2.04 -27.43 5.98
C SER A 93 0.59 -27.09 6.30
N THR A 94 -0.23 -26.79 5.28
CA THR A 94 -1.62 -26.37 5.45
C THR A 94 -2.49 -26.94 4.35
N SER A 95 -3.75 -27.25 4.68
CA SER A 95 -4.78 -27.55 3.69
C SER A 95 -5.28 -26.26 3.02
N SER A 96 -5.76 -26.39 1.79
CA SER A 96 -6.39 -25.30 1.04
C SER A 96 -7.77 -25.76 0.54
N THR A 97 -8.74 -24.86 0.54
CA THR A 97 -10.07 -25.10 -0.04
C THR A 97 -10.09 -24.87 -1.55
N THR A 98 -9.12 -24.07 -2.06
CA THR A 98 -8.96 -23.78 -3.49
C THR A 98 -7.66 -24.37 -4.01
N ASP A 99 -7.62 -24.65 -5.31
CA ASP A 99 -6.38 -25.02 -6.00
C ASP A 99 -5.37 -23.87 -5.85
N ARG A 100 -4.14 -24.21 -5.48
CA ARG A 100 -3.05 -23.23 -5.40
C ARG A 100 -1.76 -23.81 -5.98
N THR A 101 -0.94 -22.94 -6.56
CA THR A 101 0.29 -23.33 -7.25
C THR A 101 1.48 -22.61 -6.65
N ALA A 102 2.51 -23.36 -6.30
CA ALA A 102 3.81 -22.87 -5.92
C ALA A 102 4.81 -23.05 -7.07
N ARG A 103 5.75 -22.13 -7.20
CA ARG A 103 6.83 -22.23 -8.18
C ARG A 103 8.16 -22.42 -7.46
N ILE A 104 8.89 -23.44 -7.91
CA ILE A 104 10.20 -23.80 -7.38
C ILE A 104 11.26 -23.49 -8.44
N SER A 105 12.32 -22.81 -8.04
CA SER A 105 13.50 -22.55 -8.89
C SER A 105 14.68 -23.36 -8.38
N ILE A 106 15.43 -23.95 -9.31
CA ILE A 106 16.70 -24.64 -9.06
C ILE A 106 17.79 -23.91 -9.85
N ASN A 107 18.80 -23.41 -9.12
CA ASN A 107 19.96 -22.74 -9.70
C ASN A 107 21.17 -23.67 -9.56
N ILE A 108 21.77 -24.02 -10.69
CA ILE A 108 23.01 -24.82 -10.76
C ILE A 108 24.16 -23.90 -11.11
N ASP A 109 25.28 -24.01 -10.39
CA ASP A 109 26.44 -23.16 -10.61
C ASP A 109 26.94 -23.24 -12.07
N GLY A 110 26.96 -22.09 -12.76
CA GLY A 110 27.39 -21.96 -14.15
C GLY A 110 26.32 -22.28 -15.21
N TYR A 111 25.04 -22.45 -14.82
CA TYR A 111 23.95 -22.79 -15.71
C TYR A 111 22.75 -21.86 -15.55
N SER A 112 21.86 -21.85 -16.54
CA SER A 112 20.61 -21.10 -16.46
C SER A 112 19.66 -21.71 -15.41
N PRO A 113 18.86 -20.89 -14.68
CA PRO A 113 17.89 -21.40 -13.74
C PRO A 113 16.84 -22.31 -14.39
N ALA A 114 16.52 -23.41 -13.72
CA ALA A 114 15.36 -24.24 -14.06
C ALA A 114 14.23 -23.99 -13.07
N SER A 115 12.99 -24.15 -13.51
CA SER A 115 11.84 -24.05 -12.61
C SER A 115 10.76 -25.08 -12.95
N PHE A 116 9.99 -25.46 -11.93
CA PHE A 116 8.78 -26.26 -12.09
C PHE A 116 7.70 -25.79 -11.12
N GLU A 117 6.48 -26.18 -11.40
CA GLU A 117 5.32 -25.82 -10.58
C GLU A 117 4.80 -27.03 -9.82
N VAL A 118 4.29 -26.76 -8.62
CA VAL A 118 3.64 -27.74 -7.76
C VAL A 118 2.25 -27.21 -7.42
N THR A 119 1.22 -27.98 -7.78
CA THR A 119 -0.17 -27.63 -7.51
C THR A 119 -0.71 -28.49 -6.38
N GLN A 120 -1.24 -27.84 -5.35
CA GLN A 120 -2.07 -28.48 -4.35
C GLN A 120 -3.53 -28.28 -4.71
N LYS A 121 -4.24 -29.40 -4.92
CA LYS A 121 -5.68 -29.36 -5.16
C LYS A 121 -6.41 -28.97 -3.87
N GLY A 122 -7.37 -28.06 -4.03
CA GLY A 122 -8.29 -27.71 -2.96
C GLY A 122 -9.10 -28.95 -2.56
N THR A 123 -9.24 -29.16 -1.26
CA THR A 123 -10.23 -30.11 -0.76
C THR A 123 -11.49 -29.35 -0.41
N SER A 124 -12.65 -29.89 -0.75
CA SER A 124 -13.92 -29.46 -0.17
C SER A 124 -13.93 -29.88 1.31
N VAL A 125 -13.23 -29.13 2.15
CA VAL A 125 -13.42 -29.26 3.60
C VAL A 125 -14.85 -28.82 3.89
N PRO A 126 -15.63 -29.54 4.68
CA PRO A 126 -16.92 -29.05 5.12
C PRO A 126 -16.70 -27.68 5.76
N GLN A 127 -17.31 -26.64 5.18
CA GLN A 127 -17.12 -25.26 5.59
C GLN A 127 -17.48 -25.09 7.07
N THR A 128 -16.67 -24.33 7.79
CA THR A 128 -16.98 -24.05 9.18
C THR A 128 -18.27 -23.22 9.22
N THR A 129 -19.15 -23.51 10.17
CA THR A 129 -20.37 -22.70 10.41
C THR A 129 -20.03 -21.23 10.68
N GLU A 130 -18.79 -20.92 10.99
CA GLU A 130 -18.25 -19.56 11.17
C GLU A 130 -18.19 -18.76 9.87
N ASP A 131 -17.66 -19.35 8.79
CA ASP A 131 -17.62 -18.68 7.48
C ASP A 131 -19.06 -18.39 6.99
N MET A 132 -19.98 -19.34 7.16
CA MET A 132 -21.39 -19.10 6.80
C MET A 132 -22.02 -17.98 7.62
N GLU A 133 -21.73 -17.91 8.92
CA GLU A 133 -22.24 -16.88 9.81
C GLU A 133 -21.69 -15.49 9.45
N ILE A 134 -20.40 -15.38 9.18
CA ILE A 134 -19.79 -14.09 8.77
C ILE A 134 -20.25 -13.69 7.36
N ASN A 135 -20.32 -14.62 6.40
CA ASN A 135 -20.77 -14.33 5.04
C ASN A 135 -22.21 -13.81 5.00
N ALA A 136 -23.09 -14.33 5.86
CA ALA A 136 -24.44 -13.81 5.98
C ALA A 136 -24.50 -12.36 6.47
N LYS A 137 -23.64 -12.00 7.45
CA LYS A 137 -23.51 -10.61 7.95
C LYS A 137 -22.90 -9.67 6.92
N VAL A 138 -21.88 -10.14 6.20
CA VAL A 138 -21.24 -9.40 5.09
C VAL A 138 -22.26 -9.14 3.98
N ASP A 139 -23.03 -10.15 3.59
CA ASP A 139 -24.05 -10.02 2.56
C ASP A 139 -25.13 -9.00 2.95
N GLU A 140 -25.64 -9.07 4.18
CA GLU A 140 -26.61 -8.11 4.71
C GLU A 140 -26.07 -6.67 4.66
N TYR A 141 -24.83 -6.48 5.13
CA TYR A 141 -24.18 -5.17 5.16
C TYR A 141 -23.93 -4.59 3.77
N LEU A 142 -23.44 -5.40 2.82
CA LEU A 142 -23.20 -4.96 1.46
C LEU A 142 -24.49 -4.64 0.70
N ARG A 143 -25.56 -5.41 0.92
CA ARG A 143 -26.90 -5.13 0.34
C ARG A 143 -27.45 -3.79 0.81
N GLU A 144 -27.15 -3.37 2.02
CA GLU A 144 -27.62 -2.09 2.56
C GLU A 144 -26.66 -0.94 2.23
N MET A 145 -25.36 -1.15 2.42
CA MET A 145 -24.38 -0.05 2.53
C MET A 145 -23.52 0.17 1.29
N TYR A 146 -23.26 -0.90 0.49
CA TYR A 146 -22.37 -0.77 -0.66
C TYR A 146 -22.90 0.25 -1.67
N LEU A 147 -22.00 1.08 -2.23
CA LEU A 147 -22.40 2.17 -3.13
C LEU A 147 -23.13 1.63 -4.39
N TRP A 148 -22.75 0.45 -4.87
CA TRP A 148 -23.38 -0.24 -6.02
C TRP A 148 -24.24 -1.42 -5.57
N ASN A 149 -25.03 -1.23 -4.51
CA ASN A 149 -25.85 -2.29 -3.92
C ASN A 149 -26.95 -2.82 -4.87
N ASP A 150 -27.38 -2.04 -5.86
CA ASP A 150 -28.37 -2.50 -6.83
C ASP A 150 -27.85 -3.68 -7.67
N GLU A 151 -26.63 -3.58 -8.22
CA GLU A 151 -26.01 -4.72 -8.91
C GLU A 151 -25.66 -5.83 -7.94
N TYR A 152 -25.10 -5.50 -6.76
CA TYR A 152 -24.75 -6.48 -5.74
C TYR A 152 -25.94 -7.37 -5.35
N LYS A 153 -27.15 -6.81 -5.20
CA LYS A 153 -28.38 -7.55 -4.88
C LYS A 153 -28.80 -8.56 -5.93
N THR A 154 -28.33 -8.40 -7.17
CA THR A 154 -28.64 -9.35 -8.26
C THR A 154 -27.74 -10.58 -8.26
N LEU A 155 -26.66 -10.57 -7.49
CA LEU A 155 -25.69 -11.66 -7.46
C LEU A 155 -26.25 -12.90 -6.79
N ASN A 156 -25.97 -14.06 -7.36
CA ASN A 156 -26.22 -15.35 -6.72
C ASN A 156 -25.00 -15.77 -5.92
N LEU A 157 -25.03 -15.55 -4.62
CA LEU A 157 -23.87 -15.70 -3.73
C LEU A 157 -23.86 -17.05 -3.03
N ASP A 158 -22.70 -17.68 -2.99
CA ASP A 158 -22.46 -18.93 -2.27
C ASP A 158 -21.85 -18.62 -0.90
N HIS A 159 -22.68 -18.61 0.13
CA HIS A 159 -22.27 -18.36 1.52
C HIS A 159 -21.38 -19.47 2.11
N ASN A 160 -21.19 -20.59 1.38
CA ASN A 160 -20.30 -21.66 1.82
C ASN A 160 -18.83 -21.41 1.44
N LYS A 161 -18.46 -20.30 0.88
CA LYS A 161 -17.06 -19.93 0.61
C LYS A 161 -16.36 -19.42 1.87
N GLY A 162 -15.02 -19.49 1.91
CA GLY A 162 -14.24 -18.73 2.88
C GLY A 162 -14.59 -17.23 2.81
N TYR A 163 -14.57 -16.53 3.93
CA TYR A 163 -15.06 -15.15 4.03
C TYR A 163 -14.36 -14.18 3.04
N GLU A 164 -13.07 -14.39 2.78
CA GLU A 164 -12.32 -13.59 1.80
C GLU A 164 -12.77 -13.89 0.38
N ASP A 165 -12.81 -15.17 0.00
CA ASP A 165 -13.26 -15.58 -1.32
C ASP A 165 -14.72 -15.15 -1.57
N PHE A 166 -15.58 -15.22 -0.55
CA PHE A 166 -16.95 -14.72 -0.64
C PHE A 166 -16.99 -13.23 -0.99
N PHE A 167 -16.24 -12.41 -0.23
CA PHE A 167 -16.23 -10.96 -0.38
C PHE A 167 -15.61 -10.54 -1.72
N TYR A 168 -14.40 -11.03 -2.02
CA TYR A 168 -13.65 -10.59 -3.20
C TYR A 168 -14.23 -11.14 -4.51
N ASP A 169 -14.75 -12.37 -4.54
CA ASP A 169 -15.41 -12.90 -5.73
C ASP A 169 -16.71 -12.17 -6.03
N ALA A 170 -17.52 -11.84 -5.00
CA ALA A 170 -18.73 -11.08 -5.18
C ALA A 170 -18.45 -9.70 -5.81
N LEU A 171 -17.59 -8.88 -5.20
CA LEU A 171 -17.29 -7.55 -5.69
C LEU A 171 -16.48 -7.58 -7.00
N GLY A 172 -15.60 -8.56 -7.18
CA GLY A 172 -14.82 -8.76 -8.39
C GLY A 172 -15.67 -9.13 -9.60
N SER A 173 -16.78 -9.85 -9.40
CA SER A 173 -17.72 -10.23 -10.48
C SER A 173 -18.55 -9.08 -11.02
N MET A 174 -18.69 -7.98 -10.25
CA MET A 174 -19.50 -6.83 -10.62
C MET A 174 -18.88 -6.01 -11.75
N THR A 175 -19.72 -5.26 -12.46
CA THR A 175 -19.35 -4.48 -13.64
C THR A 175 -19.53 -2.98 -13.48
N THR A 176 -20.42 -2.54 -12.61
CA THR A 176 -20.74 -1.13 -12.38
C THR A 176 -19.85 -0.45 -11.34
N ASN A 177 -19.16 -1.24 -10.49
CA ASN A 177 -18.33 -0.74 -9.40
C ASN A 177 -16.93 -0.26 -9.83
N THR A 178 -16.85 0.46 -10.94
CA THR A 178 -15.56 0.88 -11.57
C THR A 178 -14.75 1.86 -10.73
N LEU A 179 -15.38 2.57 -9.79
CA LEU A 179 -14.66 3.45 -8.85
C LEU A 179 -14.06 2.68 -7.68
N ASP A 180 -14.59 1.50 -7.35
CA ASP A 180 -14.02 0.58 -6.37
C ASP A 180 -13.01 -0.38 -7.02
N LYS A 181 -13.37 -0.92 -8.19
CA LYS A 181 -12.58 -1.91 -8.93
C LYS A 181 -11.71 -1.25 -9.98
N LYS A 182 -10.39 -1.14 -9.70
CA LYS A 182 -9.39 -0.63 -10.64
C LYS A 182 -8.75 -1.79 -11.39
N THR A 183 -8.89 -1.80 -12.71
CA THR A 183 -8.31 -2.83 -13.58
C THR A 183 -6.96 -2.39 -14.12
N TYR A 184 -6.04 -3.34 -14.27
CA TYR A 184 -4.75 -3.14 -14.90
C TYR A 184 -4.34 -4.38 -15.72
N VAL A 185 -3.47 -4.18 -16.69
CA VAL A 185 -2.93 -5.27 -17.49
C VAL A 185 -1.59 -5.69 -16.91
N GLY A 186 -1.46 -6.95 -16.53
CA GLY A 186 -0.20 -7.51 -16.04
C GLY A 186 0.83 -7.71 -17.14
N SER A 187 2.07 -7.98 -16.76
CA SER A 187 3.17 -8.27 -17.70
C SER A 187 2.93 -9.52 -18.56
N ASP A 188 2.03 -10.39 -18.13
CA ASP A 188 1.57 -11.58 -18.87
C ASP A 188 0.44 -11.27 -19.87
N GLY A 189 0.07 -10.00 -20.04
CA GLY A 189 -1.01 -9.53 -20.91
C GLY A 189 -2.42 -9.82 -20.39
N LYS A 190 -2.57 -10.37 -19.18
CA LYS A 190 -3.88 -10.61 -18.58
C LYS A 190 -4.37 -9.38 -17.84
N THR A 191 -5.68 -9.22 -17.79
CA THR A 191 -6.33 -8.17 -16.99
C THR A 191 -6.52 -8.65 -15.56
N TYR A 192 -6.02 -7.86 -14.64
CA TYR A 192 -6.20 -8.01 -13.19
C TYR A 192 -7.00 -6.84 -12.65
N TYR A 193 -7.46 -6.96 -11.40
CA TYR A 193 -8.11 -5.85 -10.71
C TYR A 193 -7.67 -5.79 -9.25
N ASN A 194 -7.73 -4.59 -8.69
CA ASN A 194 -7.66 -4.33 -7.27
C ASN A 194 -8.97 -3.68 -6.83
N LEU A 195 -9.43 -4.03 -5.63
CA LEU A 195 -10.58 -3.39 -4.99
C LEU A 195 -10.09 -2.44 -3.89
N PHE A 196 -10.74 -1.30 -3.75
CA PHE A 196 -10.57 -0.44 -2.59
C PHE A 196 -11.29 -1.01 -1.37
N SER A 197 -12.47 -1.62 -1.59
CA SER A 197 -13.20 -2.35 -0.56
C SER A 197 -12.41 -3.56 -0.08
N TYR A 198 -12.46 -3.83 1.23
CA TYR A 198 -11.76 -4.99 1.80
C TYR A 198 -12.49 -5.57 3.01
N ILE A 199 -12.14 -6.82 3.35
CA ILE A 199 -12.51 -7.49 4.58
C ILE A 199 -11.25 -7.99 5.29
N GLN A 200 -11.24 -7.94 6.62
CA GLN A 200 -10.10 -8.43 7.40
C GLN A 200 -10.53 -9.09 8.71
N LEU A 201 -9.82 -10.15 9.07
CA LEU A 201 -9.86 -10.73 10.39
C LEU A 201 -8.95 -9.91 11.32
N LEU A 202 -9.53 -9.32 12.37
CA LEU A 202 -8.76 -8.55 13.34
C LEU A 202 -8.01 -9.51 14.29
N PRO A 203 -6.77 -9.16 14.70
CA PRO A 203 -6.05 -9.95 15.68
C PRO A 203 -6.83 -9.96 17.00
N ASN A 204 -6.90 -11.12 17.66
CA ASN A 204 -7.50 -11.28 18.99
C ASN A 204 -6.63 -10.55 20.04
N ILE A 205 -6.73 -9.23 20.10
CA ILE A 205 -6.13 -8.44 21.16
C ILE A 205 -7.18 -8.36 22.28
N SER A 206 -6.90 -8.99 23.41
CA SER A 206 -7.68 -8.84 24.65
C SER A 206 -7.59 -7.39 25.11
N SER A 207 -8.47 -6.52 24.63
CA SER A 207 -8.65 -5.18 25.16
C SER A 207 -10.08 -4.98 25.60
N THR A 208 -10.25 -4.68 26.87
CA THR A 208 -11.47 -4.14 27.44
C THR A 208 -11.79 -2.82 26.72
N ARG A 209 -12.63 -2.89 25.69
CA ARG A 209 -13.14 -1.70 24.98
C ARG A 209 -14.13 -0.95 25.87
N THR A 210 -13.67 0.14 26.44
CA THR A 210 -14.52 1.21 26.95
C THR A 210 -14.18 2.48 26.19
N THR A 211 -15.20 3.01 25.47
CA THR A 211 -15.25 4.31 24.79
C THR A 211 -14.54 4.43 23.42
N LYS A 212 -15.23 5.13 22.48
CA LYS A 212 -14.77 5.56 21.14
C LYS A 212 -13.59 6.56 21.19
N ILE A 213 -12.52 6.22 21.89
CA ILE A 213 -11.26 6.93 21.76
C ILE A 213 -10.49 6.21 20.66
N VAL A 214 -10.14 6.91 19.60
CA VAL A 214 -9.26 6.41 18.56
C VAL A 214 -7.91 6.14 19.21
N ASN A 215 -7.64 4.90 19.57
CA ASN A 215 -6.38 4.52 20.20
C ASN A 215 -5.29 4.39 19.12
N LYS A 216 -4.09 4.86 19.45
CA LYS A 216 -2.90 4.58 18.64
C LYS A 216 -2.64 3.09 18.63
N GLU A 217 -2.47 2.52 17.44
CA GLU A 217 -2.16 1.09 17.29
C GLU A 217 -0.64 0.88 17.32
N LEU A 218 -0.19 -0.04 18.18
CA LEU A 218 1.19 -0.49 18.19
C LEU A 218 1.39 -1.48 17.05
N ALA A 219 2.38 -1.21 16.19
CA ALA A 219 2.83 -2.13 15.16
C ALA A 219 4.35 -2.32 15.24
N TYR A 220 4.83 -3.50 14.89
CA TYR A 220 6.27 -3.66 14.68
C TYR A 220 6.69 -2.83 13.47
N SER A 221 7.74 -2.03 13.61
CA SER A 221 8.21 -1.14 12.55
C SER A 221 9.71 -0.89 12.69
N PHE A 222 10.37 -0.74 11.56
CA PHE A 222 11.70 -0.13 11.47
C PHE A 222 11.60 1.40 11.43
N GLY A 223 10.42 1.93 11.16
CA GLY A 223 10.18 3.36 11.02
C GLY A 223 10.40 3.90 9.61
N ILE A 224 10.37 3.04 8.61
CA ILE A 224 10.40 3.43 7.19
C ILE A 224 8.96 3.57 6.71
N THR A 225 8.62 4.74 6.13
CA THR A 225 7.23 5.05 5.73
C THR A 225 6.82 4.37 4.43
N GLY A 226 7.79 4.13 3.56
CA GLY A 226 7.58 3.52 2.25
C GLY A 226 8.89 3.42 1.47
N ILE A 227 8.87 2.62 0.43
CA ILE A 227 10.02 2.32 -0.42
C ILE A 227 9.61 2.44 -1.88
N THR A 228 10.41 3.15 -2.68
CA THR A 228 10.33 3.12 -4.14
C THR A 228 11.46 2.26 -4.68
N PRO A 229 11.19 1.10 -5.30
CA PRO A 229 12.21 0.35 -6.00
C PRO A 229 12.66 1.11 -7.25
N ILE A 230 13.95 1.34 -7.39
CA ILE A 230 14.55 2.04 -8.53
C ILE A 230 15.57 1.11 -9.17
N SER A 231 15.50 0.92 -10.48
CA SER A 231 16.48 0.15 -11.25
C SER A 231 17.41 1.10 -11.99
N ILE A 232 18.72 1.00 -11.73
CA ILE A 232 19.74 1.84 -12.36
C ILE A 232 20.72 0.95 -13.10
N GLY A 233 20.98 1.25 -14.37
CA GLY A 233 21.91 0.52 -15.22
C GLY A 233 21.29 0.04 -16.52
N THR A 234 22.04 -0.82 -17.24
CA THR A 234 21.56 -1.45 -18.47
C THR A 234 20.78 -2.74 -18.15
N GLN A 235 20.02 -3.25 -19.11
CA GLN A 235 19.27 -4.49 -18.94
C GLN A 235 20.15 -5.70 -18.54
N ALA A 236 21.44 -5.69 -18.88
CA ALA A 236 22.39 -6.74 -18.54
C ALA A 236 23.06 -6.52 -17.16
N GLU A 237 23.16 -5.28 -16.70
CA GLU A 237 23.86 -4.89 -15.47
C GLU A 237 23.03 -3.83 -14.72
N ASN A 238 21.82 -4.19 -14.30
CA ASN A 238 21.03 -3.30 -13.46
C ASN A 238 21.22 -3.61 -11.98
N THR A 239 21.25 -2.57 -11.19
CA THR A 239 21.19 -2.64 -9.73
C THR A 239 19.83 -2.10 -9.30
N ILE A 240 19.12 -2.89 -8.49
CA ILE A 240 17.87 -2.46 -7.87
C ILE A 240 18.20 -1.83 -6.53
N TYR A 241 17.71 -0.62 -6.32
CA TYR A 241 17.79 0.11 -5.07
C TYR A 241 16.43 0.21 -4.41
N PHE A 242 16.40 0.21 -3.10
CA PHE A 242 15.26 0.68 -2.34
C PHE A 242 15.49 2.13 -1.94
N CYS A 243 14.82 3.06 -2.62
CA CYS A 243 14.80 4.46 -2.26
C CYS A 243 13.77 4.71 -1.16
N LEU A 244 14.19 5.22 0.00
CA LEU A 244 13.31 5.45 1.13
C LEU A 244 12.43 6.69 0.88
N GLN A 245 11.10 6.51 0.92
CA GLN A 245 10.13 7.60 0.76
C GLN A 245 10.07 8.52 1.98
N GLY A 246 10.40 8.00 3.16
CA GLY A 246 10.46 8.75 4.41
C GLY A 246 10.84 7.86 5.58
N VAL A 247 11.07 8.51 6.72
CA VAL A 247 11.42 7.85 7.98
C VAL A 247 10.60 8.49 9.09
N TYR A 248 9.89 7.67 9.85
CA TYR A 248 9.13 8.15 11.01
C TYR A 248 10.06 8.73 12.08
N PRO A 249 9.72 9.86 12.70
CA PRO A 249 10.49 10.39 13.82
C PRO A 249 10.49 9.39 14.99
N ASP A 250 11.55 9.44 15.80
CA ASP A 250 11.72 8.61 16.99
C ASP A 250 11.63 7.09 16.74
N SER A 251 11.98 6.67 15.52
CA SER A 251 11.96 5.28 15.06
C SER A 251 13.36 4.69 14.98
N PRO A 252 13.50 3.33 14.92
CA PRO A 252 14.80 2.69 14.75
C PRO A 252 15.60 3.20 13.55
N ALA A 253 14.94 3.46 12.42
CA ALA A 253 15.59 4.00 11.23
C ALA A 253 16.08 5.44 11.46
N SER A 254 15.27 6.28 12.13
CA SER A 254 15.65 7.66 12.45
C SER A 254 16.78 7.72 13.48
N GLU A 255 16.75 6.87 14.51
CA GLU A 255 17.79 6.73 15.54
C GLU A 255 19.12 6.28 14.91
N ALA A 256 19.08 5.42 13.89
CA ALA A 256 20.25 5.00 13.12
C ALA A 256 20.77 6.09 12.16
N GLY A 257 20.00 7.15 11.93
CA GLY A 257 20.36 8.27 11.03
C GLY A 257 19.98 8.04 9.57
N LEU A 258 19.11 7.06 9.27
CA LEU A 258 18.48 6.91 7.95
C LEU A 258 17.58 8.11 7.67
N LYS A 259 17.52 8.49 6.40
CA LYS A 259 16.71 9.63 5.95
C LYS A 259 15.96 9.30 4.66
N ARG A 260 14.95 10.10 4.36
CA ARG A 260 14.35 10.12 3.02
C ARG A 260 15.40 10.21 1.93
N GLY A 261 15.18 9.50 0.84
CA GLY A 261 16.08 9.46 -0.31
C GLY A 261 17.33 8.62 -0.13
N ALA A 262 17.47 7.90 1.01
CA ALA A 262 18.55 6.92 1.15
C ALA A 262 18.36 5.80 0.10
N MET A 263 19.44 5.53 -0.64
CA MET A 263 19.48 4.53 -1.72
C MET A 263 20.06 3.22 -1.20
N ILE A 264 19.22 2.32 -0.73
CA ILE A 264 19.63 1.04 -0.17
C ILE A 264 19.93 0.05 -1.28
N SER A 265 21.18 -0.39 -1.38
CA SER A 265 21.67 -1.34 -2.39
C SER A 265 21.79 -2.78 -1.86
N LEU A 266 22.08 -2.94 -0.55
CA LEU A 266 22.24 -4.24 0.07
C LEU A 266 21.38 -4.35 1.33
N ILE A 267 20.85 -5.55 1.57
CA ILE A 267 20.15 -5.92 2.80
C ILE A 267 20.82 -7.17 3.36
N ASN A 268 21.38 -7.08 4.57
CA ASN A 268 22.20 -8.14 5.18
C ASN A 268 23.32 -8.61 4.24
N GLY A 269 23.99 -7.67 3.56
CA GLY A 269 25.06 -7.93 2.60
C GLY A 269 24.60 -8.54 1.27
N LYS A 270 23.30 -8.70 1.04
CA LYS A 270 22.74 -9.27 -0.20
C LYS A 270 22.20 -8.17 -1.10
N LYS A 271 22.54 -8.21 -2.40
CA LYS A 271 21.96 -7.32 -3.41
C LYS A 271 20.46 -7.55 -3.56
N ILE A 272 19.73 -6.46 -3.75
CA ILE A 272 18.31 -6.49 -4.10
C ILE A 272 18.21 -6.89 -5.58
N ASN A 273 17.34 -7.84 -5.89
CA ASN A 273 17.10 -8.35 -7.24
C ASN A 273 15.67 -8.87 -7.37
N ASN A 274 15.27 -9.23 -8.59
CA ASN A 274 13.90 -9.68 -8.87
C ASN A 274 13.44 -10.91 -8.06
N ASN A 275 14.35 -11.70 -7.52
CA ASN A 275 14.00 -12.91 -6.76
C ASN A 275 13.73 -12.63 -5.26
N ASN A 276 14.28 -11.53 -4.74
CA ASN A 276 14.19 -11.20 -3.31
C ASN A 276 13.51 -9.86 -3.01
N ILE A 277 13.23 -9.06 -4.03
CA ILE A 277 12.67 -7.70 -3.88
C ILE A 277 11.36 -7.70 -3.07
N ASN A 278 10.44 -8.61 -3.36
CA ASN A 278 9.16 -8.65 -2.66
C ASN A 278 9.34 -9.03 -1.19
N ASN A 279 10.18 -10.05 -0.90
CA ASN A 279 10.42 -10.46 0.49
C ASN A 279 11.05 -9.32 1.29
N PHE A 280 12.09 -8.68 0.77
CA PHE A 280 12.75 -7.56 1.44
C PHE A 280 11.81 -6.35 1.58
N TYR A 281 10.97 -6.09 0.59
CA TYR A 281 9.99 -5.01 0.63
C TYR A 281 9.00 -5.20 1.78
N TYR A 282 8.40 -6.38 1.89
CA TYR A 282 7.45 -6.69 2.94
C TYR A 282 8.10 -6.82 4.32
N ASP A 283 9.25 -7.46 4.41
CA ASP A 283 9.98 -7.61 5.68
C ASP A 283 10.36 -6.25 6.28
N ILE A 284 10.68 -5.26 5.45
CA ILE A 284 11.07 -3.92 5.91
C ILE A 284 9.85 -3.08 6.26
N LEU A 285 8.80 -3.10 5.45
CA LEU A 285 7.64 -2.24 5.66
C LEU A 285 6.66 -2.80 6.69
N LEU A 286 6.56 -4.13 6.79
CA LEU A 286 5.54 -4.83 7.57
C LEU A 286 6.15 -5.94 8.43
N PRO A 287 7.16 -5.66 9.26
CA PRO A 287 7.69 -6.66 10.17
C PRO A 287 6.61 -7.08 11.17
N ASP A 288 6.56 -8.37 11.47
CA ASP A 288 5.56 -8.94 12.39
C ASP A 288 6.15 -9.29 13.76
N ALA A 289 7.45 -9.11 13.91
CA ALA A 289 8.20 -9.41 15.11
C ALA A 289 9.43 -8.50 15.21
N THR A 290 10.18 -8.64 16.27
CA THR A 290 11.51 -8.02 16.38
C THR A 290 12.47 -8.70 15.43
N ILE A 291 12.90 -7.98 14.40
CA ILE A 291 13.84 -8.41 13.35
C ILE A 291 15.01 -7.45 13.31
N ASN A 292 16.21 -7.95 13.06
CA ASN A 292 17.42 -7.14 12.88
C ASN A 292 17.86 -7.18 11.41
N TYR A 293 18.07 -5.99 10.83
CA TYR A 293 18.59 -5.82 9.48
C TYR A 293 19.80 -4.90 9.44
N THR A 294 20.77 -5.25 8.59
CA THR A 294 21.82 -4.32 8.15
C THR A 294 21.47 -3.84 6.75
N LEU A 295 21.26 -2.53 6.62
CA LEU A 295 20.99 -1.85 5.35
C LEU A 295 22.24 -1.14 4.89
N THR A 296 22.65 -1.34 3.62
CA THR A 296 23.78 -0.60 3.02
C THR A 296 23.23 0.44 2.06
N GLU A 297 23.48 1.70 2.35
CA GLU A 297 23.18 2.84 1.48
C GLU A 297 24.36 3.12 0.57
N ASP A 298 24.13 3.25 -0.74
CA ASP A 298 25.09 3.87 -1.66
C ASP A 298 24.90 5.39 -1.61
N VAL A 299 25.93 6.08 -1.13
CA VAL A 299 25.92 7.55 -1.05
C VAL A 299 26.16 8.13 -2.44
N VAL A 300 25.17 8.84 -2.96
CA VAL A 300 25.22 9.44 -4.30
C VAL A 300 25.40 10.96 -4.19
N GLU A 301 26.45 11.50 -4.83
CA GLU A 301 26.71 12.92 -4.94
C GLU A 301 26.98 13.27 -6.41
N GLY A 302 26.24 14.24 -6.94
CA GLY A 302 26.37 14.65 -8.35
C GLY A 302 26.14 13.51 -9.36
N GLY A 303 25.28 12.55 -9.04
CA GLY A 303 24.98 11.39 -9.89
C GLY A 303 26.01 10.26 -9.83
N THR A 304 27.01 10.36 -8.95
CA THR A 304 28.07 9.36 -8.80
C THR A 304 28.04 8.77 -7.39
N ILE A 305 28.26 7.46 -7.26
CA ILE A 305 28.42 6.80 -5.97
C ILE A 305 29.78 7.20 -5.39
N THR A 306 29.76 7.92 -4.26
CA THR A 306 30.97 8.42 -3.58
C THR A 306 31.38 7.56 -2.40
N GLY A 307 30.52 6.66 -1.94
CA GLY A 307 30.80 5.78 -0.81
C GLY A 307 29.61 4.91 -0.45
N GLN A 308 29.80 4.14 0.62
CA GLN A 308 28.74 3.33 1.23
C GLN A 308 28.64 3.63 2.72
N LYS A 309 27.42 3.53 3.25
CA LYS A 309 27.13 3.66 4.67
C LYS A 309 26.25 2.51 5.12
N GLU A 310 26.61 1.89 6.24
CA GLU A 310 25.84 0.79 6.82
C GLU A 310 25.03 1.27 8.02
N TYR A 311 23.80 0.75 8.12
CA TYR A 311 22.90 0.99 9.22
C TYR A 311 22.39 -0.33 9.74
N THR A 312 22.60 -0.60 11.02
CA THR A 312 21.97 -1.74 11.71
C THR A 312 20.74 -1.24 12.43
N ILE A 313 19.59 -1.78 12.05
CA ILE A 313 18.29 -1.39 12.59
C ILE A 313 17.54 -2.63 13.09
N THR A 314 16.82 -2.45 14.20
CA THR A 314 16.00 -3.52 14.79
C THR A 314 14.57 -3.03 14.88
N SER A 315 13.62 -3.78 14.28
CA SER A 315 12.19 -3.42 14.39
C SER A 315 11.72 -3.49 15.84
N LYS A 316 10.91 -2.54 16.24
CA LYS A 316 10.29 -2.49 17.57
C LYS A 316 8.79 -2.20 17.46
N ALA A 317 8.01 -2.64 18.43
CA ALA A 317 6.62 -2.19 18.54
C ALA A 317 6.61 -0.69 18.86
N THR A 318 6.00 0.09 17.99
CA THR A 318 5.98 1.55 18.07
C THR A 318 4.68 2.13 17.49
N TYR A 319 4.45 3.41 17.75
CA TYR A 319 3.40 4.17 17.10
C TYR A 319 4.01 4.95 15.93
N ASN A 320 3.53 4.70 14.73
CA ASN A 320 4.00 5.39 13.53
C ASN A 320 3.31 6.76 13.42
N ASN A 321 3.97 7.81 13.89
CA ASN A 321 3.45 9.18 13.83
C ASN A 321 3.46 9.70 12.39
N PRO A 322 2.30 9.99 11.78
CA PRO A 322 2.22 10.43 10.39
C PRO A 322 2.76 11.84 10.12
N VAL A 323 3.00 12.65 11.16
CA VAL A 323 3.72 13.91 11.05
C VAL A 323 5.21 13.61 10.91
N ILE A 324 5.66 13.37 9.68
CA ILE A 324 7.05 12.97 9.39
C ILE A 324 8.02 14.11 9.63
N PHE A 325 7.64 15.31 9.22
CA PHE A 325 8.46 16.49 9.34
C PHE A 325 7.61 17.76 9.36
N SER A 326 7.97 18.71 10.20
CA SER A 326 7.41 20.06 10.17
C SER A 326 8.49 21.08 10.47
N ASN A 327 8.52 22.16 9.72
CA ASN A 327 9.48 23.26 9.92
C ASN A 327 8.90 24.58 9.42
N VAL A 328 9.44 25.68 9.89
CA VAL A 328 9.18 27.01 9.34
C VAL A 328 10.51 27.58 8.85
N LYS A 329 10.59 27.85 7.55
CA LYS A 329 11.72 28.52 6.94
C LYS A 329 11.47 30.02 6.97
N GLU A 330 12.33 30.74 7.69
CA GLU A 330 12.23 32.18 7.79
C GLU A 330 12.94 32.86 6.61
N ASP A 331 12.40 34.02 6.20
CA ASP A 331 12.98 34.97 5.27
C ASP A 331 13.33 34.49 3.85
N ILE A 332 12.32 34.20 3.07
CA ILE A 332 12.42 34.37 1.63
C ILE A 332 11.54 35.57 1.28
N GLU A 333 12.12 36.72 1.00
CA GLU A 333 11.42 37.96 0.57
C GLU A 333 10.26 38.39 1.49
N GLY A 334 10.39 38.15 2.81
CA GLY A 334 9.35 38.49 3.79
C GLY A 334 8.29 37.40 4.00
N HIS A 335 8.38 36.28 3.32
CA HIS A 335 7.52 35.12 3.54
C HIS A 335 8.05 34.20 4.64
N ARG A 336 7.14 33.68 5.45
CA ARG A 336 7.40 32.60 6.41
C ARG A 336 6.71 31.35 5.93
N ILE A 337 7.50 30.41 5.40
CA ILE A 337 7.00 29.23 4.74
C ILE A 337 6.96 28.09 5.75
N GLY A 338 5.76 27.64 6.10
CA GLY A 338 5.54 26.37 6.79
C GLY A 338 5.73 25.23 5.82
N TYR A 339 6.43 24.18 6.26
CA TYR A 339 6.56 22.94 5.51
C TYR A 339 6.11 21.78 6.38
N LEU A 340 5.12 21.02 5.93
CA LEU A 340 4.58 19.85 6.61
C LEU A 340 4.62 18.64 5.69
N VAL A 341 5.29 17.58 6.12
CA VAL A 341 5.27 16.26 5.48
C VAL A 341 4.35 15.35 6.29
N TYR A 342 3.27 14.91 5.67
CA TYR A 342 2.23 14.12 6.32
C TYR A 342 1.96 12.84 5.55
N SER A 343 2.25 11.66 6.16
CA SER A 343 2.28 10.37 5.47
C SER A 343 0.96 9.59 5.49
N GLY A 344 0.00 9.98 6.34
CA GLY A 344 -1.28 9.31 6.46
C GLY A 344 -2.25 10.05 7.37
N PHE A 345 -3.54 9.95 7.10
CA PHE A 345 -4.59 10.61 7.89
C PHE A 345 -5.04 9.68 9.02
N GLU A 346 -4.29 9.72 10.13
CA GLU A 346 -4.50 8.88 11.31
C GLU A 346 -5.11 9.69 12.44
N ALA A 347 -6.41 9.51 12.68
CA ALA A 347 -7.17 10.29 13.67
C ALA A 347 -6.62 10.20 15.10
N SER A 348 -5.89 9.13 15.42
CA SER A 348 -5.20 8.97 16.71
C SER A 348 -4.04 9.96 16.94
N PHE A 349 -3.58 10.64 15.87
CA PHE A 349 -2.52 11.66 15.90
C PHE A 349 -3.03 13.08 15.59
N ASP A 350 -4.33 13.30 15.59
CA ASP A 350 -4.92 14.62 15.32
C ASP A 350 -4.41 15.70 16.29
N GLN A 351 -4.10 15.33 17.54
CA GLN A 351 -3.55 16.27 18.51
C GLN A 351 -2.15 16.73 18.11
N GLU A 352 -1.29 15.83 17.68
CA GLU A 352 0.07 16.14 17.20
C GLU A 352 0.01 17.00 15.95
N LEU A 353 -0.85 16.65 15.00
CA LEU A 353 -1.11 17.43 13.81
C LEU A 353 -1.59 18.85 14.13
N PHE A 354 -2.56 18.98 15.04
CA PHE A 354 -3.08 20.27 15.45
C PHE A 354 -2.02 21.12 16.16
N ASN A 355 -1.11 20.48 16.91
CA ASN A 355 0.01 21.19 17.53
C ASN A 355 0.96 21.80 16.49
N VAL A 356 1.18 21.13 15.34
CA VAL A 356 1.95 21.71 14.23
C VAL A 356 1.29 22.98 13.70
N PHE A 357 -0.02 22.96 13.46
CA PHE A 357 -0.74 24.15 12.99
C PHE A 357 -0.74 25.30 14.02
N LYS A 358 -0.80 24.98 15.32
CA LYS A 358 -0.63 26.00 16.37
C LYS A 358 0.78 26.63 16.35
N ASP A 359 1.81 25.80 16.15
CA ASP A 359 3.19 26.28 16.02
C ASP A 359 3.35 27.16 14.77
N PHE A 360 2.83 26.75 13.64
CA PHE A 360 2.82 27.54 12.40
C PHE A 360 2.13 28.90 12.60
N LYS A 361 0.98 28.91 13.27
CA LYS A 361 0.27 30.14 13.60
C LYS A 361 1.10 31.05 14.51
N ASN A 362 1.69 30.50 15.58
CA ASN A 362 2.53 31.25 16.52
C ASN A 362 3.77 31.84 15.83
N LYS A 363 4.30 31.18 14.82
CA LYS A 363 5.42 31.64 14.00
C LYS A 363 4.97 32.56 12.84
N ASN A 364 3.69 32.89 12.75
CA ASN A 364 3.08 33.74 11.72
C ASN A 364 3.41 33.24 10.30
N VAL A 365 3.21 31.95 10.03
CA VAL A 365 3.36 31.36 8.69
C VAL A 365 2.43 32.08 7.71
N THR A 366 2.99 32.51 6.57
CA THR A 366 2.29 33.23 5.51
C THR A 366 1.98 32.35 4.30
N ASP A 367 2.74 31.28 4.12
CA ASP A 367 2.59 30.31 3.03
C ASP A 367 2.83 28.89 3.58
N LEU A 368 2.12 27.90 3.03
CA LEU A 368 2.25 26.51 3.45
C LEU A 368 2.59 25.62 2.26
N ILE A 369 3.61 24.79 2.43
CA ILE A 369 3.86 23.62 1.59
C ILE A 369 3.39 22.39 2.36
N LEU A 370 2.38 21.70 1.82
CA LEU A 370 1.84 20.45 2.34
C LEU A 370 2.30 19.29 1.46
N ASP A 371 3.17 18.44 1.98
CA ASP A 371 3.74 17.31 1.24
C ASP A 371 2.89 16.06 1.46
N LEU A 372 2.13 15.67 0.44
CA LEU A 372 1.24 14.52 0.40
C LEU A 372 1.67 13.47 -0.65
N ARG A 373 2.89 13.54 -1.17
CA ARG A 373 3.35 12.72 -2.31
C ARG A 373 3.15 11.21 -2.12
N TYR A 374 3.27 10.70 -0.91
CA TYR A 374 3.11 9.28 -0.58
C TYR A 374 1.96 9.02 0.39
N ASN A 375 1.06 9.98 0.52
CA ASN A 375 -0.06 9.88 1.44
C ASN A 375 -1.30 9.29 0.74
N GLY A 376 -1.58 8.01 0.97
CA GLY A 376 -2.72 7.29 0.39
C GLY A 376 -4.09 7.65 1.00
N GLY A 377 -4.15 8.62 1.93
CA GLY A 377 -5.39 9.04 2.58
C GLY A 377 -5.51 8.54 4.01
N GLY A 378 -6.72 8.21 4.43
CA GLY A 378 -7.09 7.79 5.78
C GLY A 378 -8.39 8.43 6.25
N HIS A 379 -8.45 8.88 7.50
CA HIS A 379 -9.65 9.42 8.12
C HIS A 379 -10.04 10.79 7.56
N THR A 380 -11.30 10.92 7.12
CA THR A 380 -11.86 12.17 6.58
C THR A 380 -11.87 13.31 7.61
N MET A 381 -12.03 12.98 8.90
CA MET A 381 -11.97 13.97 9.98
C MET A 381 -10.59 14.63 10.07
N SER A 382 -9.49 13.86 9.94
CA SER A 382 -8.13 14.42 9.93
C SER A 382 -7.90 15.30 8.70
N ALA A 383 -8.51 14.95 7.55
CA ALA A 383 -8.51 15.79 6.35
C ALA A 383 -9.24 17.14 6.61
N ASN A 384 -10.39 17.07 7.28
CA ASN A 384 -11.14 18.26 7.70
C ASN A 384 -10.32 19.15 8.65
N LEU A 385 -9.56 18.57 9.58
CA LEU A 385 -8.65 19.31 10.44
C LEU A 385 -7.62 20.10 9.63
N ILE A 386 -6.90 19.46 8.71
CA ILE A 386 -5.90 20.12 7.86
C ILE A 386 -6.53 21.23 7.04
N ALA A 387 -7.60 20.94 6.30
CA ALA A 387 -8.27 21.89 5.44
C ALA A 387 -8.83 23.08 6.24
N THR A 388 -9.42 22.81 7.42
CA THR A 388 -9.93 23.86 8.31
C THR A 388 -8.80 24.75 8.83
N CYS A 389 -7.68 24.18 9.27
CA CYS A 389 -6.55 24.95 9.76
C CYS A 389 -5.90 25.82 8.67
N ILE A 390 -5.84 25.34 7.43
CA ILE A 390 -5.35 26.11 6.28
C ILE A 390 -6.28 27.30 6.01
N ALA A 391 -7.55 27.02 5.76
CA ALA A 391 -8.53 28.05 5.35
C ALA A 391 -8.94 29.00 6.47
N GLY A 392 -8.87 28.52 7.72
CA GLY A 392 -9.19 29.31 8.89
C GLY A 392 -10.62 29.85 8.89
N THR A 393 -10.79 31.13 9.13
CA THR A 393 -12.11 31.79 9.21
C THR A 393 -12.90 31.69 7.90
N ALA A 394 -12.23 31.54 6.75
CA ALA A 394 -12.87 31.36 5.45
C ALA A 394 -13.67 30.05 5.35
N SER A 395 -13.34 29.05 6.18
CA SER A 395 -14.03 27.76 6.22
C SER A 395 -15.29 27.76 7.10
N GLN A 396 -15.46 28.77 7.95
CA GLN A 396 -16.51 28.78 8.97
C GLN A 396 -17.91 28.67 8.36
N GLY A 397 -18.65 27.62 8.74
CA GLY A 397 -20.01 27.37 8.27
C GLY A 397 -20.12 26.91 6.83
N LYS A 398 -18.99 26.68 6.15
CA LYS A 398 -18.99 26.14 4.78
C LYS A 398 -18.95 24.61 4.78
N VAL A 399 -19.42 24.03 3.68
CA VAL A 399 -19.38 22.60 3.44
C VAL A 399 -17.95 22.18 3.12
N PHE A 400 -17.43 21.23 3.90
CA PHE A 400 -16.18 20.54 3.67
C PHE A 400 -16.36 19.46 2.60
N SER A 401 -17.40 18.64 2.77
CA SER A 401 -17.72 17.51 1.89
C SER A 401 -19.22 17.29 1.87
N SER A 402 -19.77 16.94 0.71
CA SER A 402 -21.16 16.49 0.53
C SER A 402 -21.13 15.03 0.11
N LEU A 403 -21.74 14.14 0.88
CA LEU A 403 -21.70 12.69 0.66
C LEU A 403 -22.90 12.21 -0.14
N ARG A 404 -22.67 11.44 -1.21
CA ARG A 404 -23.68 10.71 -1.96
C ARG A 404 -23.52 9.22 -1.70
N TYR A 405 -24.54 8.62 -1.18
CA TYR A 405 -24.65 7.18 -0.93
C TYR A 405 -25.31 6.45 -2.10
N ASN A 406 -25.54 5.14 -1.97
CA ASN A 406 -26.40 4.39 -2.90
C ASN A 406 -27.83 4.96 -2.94
N ASP A 407 -28.57 4.61 -3.98
CA ASP A 407 -29.88 5.25 -4.25
C ASP A 407 -30.91 4.99 -3.14
N GLU A 408 -30.85 3.86 -2.46
CA GLU A 408 -31.76 3.58 -1.32
C GLU A 408 -31.47 4.48 -0.10
N ARG A 409 -30.19 4.69 0.23
CA ARG A 409 -29.82 5.61 1.30
C ARG A 409 -30.14 7.05 0.91
N MET A 410 -29.89 7.42 -0.36
CA MET A 410 -30.25 8.75 -0.87
C MET A 410 -31.76 8.98 -0.80
N ALA A 411 -32.60 7.98 -1.11
CA ALA A 411 -34.05 8.10 -0.97
C ALA A 411 -34.49 8.38 0.48
N LYS A 412 -33.85 7.73 1.47
CA LYS A 412 -34.06 8.00 2.91
C LYS A 412 -33.69 9.44 3.28
N LEU A 413 -32.76 10.06 2.57
CA LEU A 413 -32.30 11.45 2.73
C LEU A 413 -33.07 12.44 1.81
N ASN A 414 -34.21 12.05 1.26
CA ASN A 414 -34.98 12.84 0.28
C ASN A 414 -34.14 13.28 -0.92
N ASN A 415 -33.23 12.45 -1.38
CA ASN A 415 -32.26 12.66 -2.46
C ASN A 415 -31.36 13.89 -2.26
N LYS A 416 -31.13 14.29 -1.02
CA LYS A 416 -30.14 15.29 -0.66
C LYS A 416 -28.86 14.62 -0.19
N ARG A 417 -27.71 15.14 -0.65
CA ARG A 417 -26.42 14.73 -0.12
C ARG A 417 -26.32 15.12 1.35
N GLU A 418 -25.56 14.35 2.10
CA GLU A 418 -25.27 14.66 3.50
C GLU A 418 -24.04 15.58 3.56
N ASP A 419 -24.23 16.79 4.11
CA ASP A 419 -23.20 17.81 4.19
C ASP A 419 -22.41 17.69 5.49
N GLU A 420 -21.11 17.51 5.35
CA GLU A 420 -20.13 17.67 6.42
C GLU A 420 -19.55 19.09 6.36
N LEU A 421 -19.61 19.81 7.47
CA LEU A 421 -19.06 21.15 7.53
C LEU A 421 -17.58 21.14 7.93
N PHE A 422 -16.84 22.15 7.51
CA PHE A 422 -15.52 22.42 8.09
C PHE A 422 -15.61 22.55 9.61
N ALA A 423 -14.70 21.90 10.32
CA ALA A 423 -14.75 21.75 11.78
C ALA A 423 -14.17 22.97 12.56
N TYR A 424 -14.30 24.18 12.00
CA TYR A 424 -13.71 25.40 12.57
C TYR A 424 -14.10 25.65 14.02
N SER A 425 -15.39 25.59 14.32
CA SER A 425 -15.92 25.93 15.65
C SER A 425 -15.84 24.79 16.65
N SER A 426 -15.83 23.54 16.17
CA SER A 426 -15.79 22.35 17.02
C SER A 426 -15.18 21.19 16.24
N TYR A 427 -14.16 20.59 16.79
CA TYR A 427 -13.54 19.37 16.25
C TYR A 427 -13.74 18.23 17.25
N PRO A 428 -14.57 17.22 16.92
CA PRO A 428 -15.00 16.21 17.89
C PRO A 428 -13.87 15.42 18.53
N ASN A 429 -12.84 14.99 17.74
CA ASN A 429 -11.75 14.16 18.25
C ASN A 429 -10.89 14.85 19.31
N LEU A 430 -10.85 16.19 19.31
CA LEU A 430 -10.08 16.98 20.29
C LEU A 430 -10.97 17.71 21.29
N GLY A 431 -12.29 17.71 21.08
CA GLY A 431 -13.23 18.42 21.94
C GLY A 431 -13.01 19.94 22.00
N THR A 432 -12.42 20.54 20.94
CA THR A 432 -12.05 21.95 20.92
C THR A 432 -12.31 22.60 19.57
N SER A 433 -12.27 23.92 19.50
CA SER A 433 -12.24 24.69 18.25
C SER A 433 -10.86 24.59 17.59
N LEU A 434 -10.82 24.56 16.26
CA LEU A 434 -9.58 24.61 15.47
C LEU A 434 -9.05 26.04 15.28
N SER A 435 -9.73 27.06 15.80
CA SER A 435 -9.34 28.47 15.66
C SER A 435 -7.91 28.75 16.13
N ALA A 436 -7.41 28.04 17.15
CA ALA A 436 -6.04 28.22 17.67
C ALA A 436 -4.93 27.76 16.68
N GLY A 437 -5.24 26.89 15.72
CA GLY A 437 -4.32 26.47 14.64
C GLY A 437 -4.65 27.08 13.27
N SER A 438 -5.61 27.99 13.21
CA SER A 438 -6.12 28.57 11.96
C SER A 438 -5.11 29.57 11.36
N LEU A 439 -4.63 29.29 10.15
CA LEU A 439 -3.62 30.10 9.46
C LEU A 439 -4.23 31.21 8.60
N ASN A 440 -5.48 31.03 8.13
CA ASN A 440 -6.18 31.95 7.23
C ASN A 440 -5.40 32.22 5.93
N LEU A 441 -4.87 31.17 5.33
CA LEU A 441 -4.09 31.30 4.10
C LEU A 441 -5.02 31.47 2.88
N PRO A 442 -4.68 32.33 1.92
CA PRO A 442 -5.43 32.46 0.66
C PRO A 442 -5.09 31.32 -0.33
N ARG A 443 -3.98 30.62 -0.10
CA ARG A 443 -3.48 29.54 -0.95
C ARG A 443 -2.67 28.51 -0.15
N VAL A 444 -2.53 27.32 -0.76
CA VAL A 444 -1.65 26.26 -0.27
C VAL A 444 -0.92 25.60 -1.44
N TYR A 445 0.34 25.25 -1.24
CA TYR A 445 1.12 24.47 -2.20
C TYR A 445 1.12 23.01 -1.73
N CYS A 446 0.57 22.11 -2.55
CA CYS A 446 0.54 20.68 -2.26
C CYS A 446 1.54 19.95 -3.14
N LEU A 447 2.52 19.29 -2.52
CA LEU A 447 3.35 18.34 -3.23
C LEU A 447 2.58 17.03 -3.36
N VAL A 448 2.33 16.60 -4.59
CA VAL A 448 1.46 15.46 -4.92
C VAL A 448 2.17 14.47 -5.84
N GLY A 449 1.68 13.26 -5.88
CA GLY A 449 2.15 12.21 -6.76
C GLY A 449 1.10 11.15 -6.96
N ASN A 450 1.43 10.13 -7.72
CA ASN A 450 0.54 9.00 -7.96
C ASN A 450 0.17 8.24 -6.66
N GLY A 451 0.87 8.49 -5.52
CA GLY A 451 0.60 8.04 -4.16
C GLY A 451 -0.40 8.88 -3.39
N THR A 452 -0.73 10.05 -3.89
CA THR A 452 -1.68 10.95 -3.25
C THR A 452 -3.10 10.50 -3.56
N ALA A 453 -3.85 10.06 -2.54
CA ALA A 453 -5.17 9.46 -2.73
C ALA A 453 -6.17 9.79 -1.61
N SER A 454 -7.47 9.65 -1.93
CA SER A 454 -8.56 9.60 -0.94
C SER A 454 -8.60 10.85 -0.05
N ALA A 455 -8.38 10.76 1.27
CA ALA A 455 -8.39 11.89 2.20
C ALA A 455 -7.42 13.02 1.81
N SER A 456 -6.28 12.69 1.16
CA SER A 456 -5.37 13.69 0.59
C SER A 456 -6.04 14.48 -0.54
N GLU A 457 -6.72 13.79 -1.46
CA GLU A 457 -7.47 14.41 -2.56
C GLU A 457 -8.70 15.15 -2.04
N LEU A 458 -9.30 14.67 -0.93
CA LEU A 458 -10.41 15.34 -0.27
C LEU A 458 -10.00 16.72 0.29
N VAL A 459 -8.78 16.84 0.87
CA VAL A 459 -8.24 18.16 1.30
C VAL A 459 -8.17 19.12 0.12
N ILE A 460 -7.61 18.68 -1.01
CA ILE A 460 -7.51 19.48 -2.24
C ILE A 460 -8.90 19.91 -2.70
N ASN A 461 -9.79 18.95 -2.92
CA ASN A 461 -11.14 19.21 -3.42
C ASN A 461 -11.96 20.13 -2.52
N SER A 462 -11.86 19.93 -1.19
CA SER A 462 -12.62 20.73 -0.23
C SER A 462 -12.17 22.19 -0.18
N LEU A 463 -10.87 22.44 -0.27
CA LEU A 463 -10.31 23.80 -0.30
C LEU A 463 -10.67 24.54 -1.60
N GLU A 464 -10.58 23.90 -2.76
CA GLU A 464 -11.04 24.43 -4.05
C GLU A 464 -12.55 24.70 -4.03
N GLY A 465 -13.30 23.89 -3.31
CA GLY A 465 -14.74 24.03 -3.10
C GLY A 465 -15.14 25.35 -2.44
N ILE A 466 -14.24 25.97 -1.68
CA ILE A 466 -14.46 27.24 -0.98
C ILE A 466 -13.65 28.42 -1.55
N ASP A 467 -13.15 28.29 -2.79
CA ASP A 467 -12.37 29.29 -3.53
C ASP A 467 -10.99 29.59 -2.90
N LEU A 468 -10.37 28.60 -2.24
CA LEU A 468 -9.00 28.72 -1.81
C LEU A 468 -8.09 28.19 -2.94
N ASP A 469 -7.04 28.92 -3.28
CA ASP A 469 -6.09 28.51 -4.31
C ASP A 469 -5.27 27.32 -3.84
N VAL A 470 -5.41 26.16 -4.49
CA VAL A 470 -4.60 24.97 -4.26
C VAL A 470 -3.66 24.78 -5.45
N ILE A 471 -2.36 24.93 -5.22
CA ILE A 471 -1.35 24.81 -6.27
C ILE A 471 -0.70 23.44 -6.12
N LEU A 472 -0.92 22.58 -7.12
CA LEU A 472 -0.42 21.21 -7.14
C LEU A 472 0.94 21.14 -7.85
N ILE A 473 1.93 20.54 -7.18
CA ILE A 473 3.29 20.39 -7.70
C ILE A 473 3.68 18.92 -7.61
N GLY A 474 4.12 18.33 -8.71
CA GLY A 474 4.56 16.93 -8.73
C GLY A 474 3.95 16.13 -9.86
N GLU A 475 3.35 14.99 -9.56
CA GLU A 475 2.70 14.10 -10.51
C GLU A 475 1.20 14.02 -10.26
N LYS A 476 0.48 13.48 -11.24
CA LYS A 476 -0.97 13.25 -11.16
C LYS A 476 -1.35 12.37 -9.96
N THR A 477 -2.41 12.73 -9.26
CA THR A 477 -2.92 11.96 -8.12
C THR A 477 -3.69 10.69 -8.54
N THR A 478 -4.07 9.87 -7.57
CA THR A 478 -4.72 8.55 -7.81
C THR A 478 -6.12 8.63 -8.41
N GLY A 479 -6.94 9.56 -7.94
CA GLY A 479 -8.34 9.66 -8.32
C GLY A 479 -9.28 8.76 -7.50
N LYS A 480 -9.13 8.71 -6.19
CA LYS A 480 -10.06 8.01 -5.29
C LYS A 480 -11.06 8.99 -4.69
N ASN A 481 -12.14 9.26 -5.41
CA ASN A 481 -13.22 10.16 -5.01
C ASN A 481 -14.33 9.48 -4.20
N VAL A 482 -14.06 8.30 -3.69
CA VAL A 482 -15.00 7.47 -2.92
C VAL A 482 -14.46 7.17 -1.53
N GLY A 483 -15.39 6.97 -0.59
CA GLY A 483 -15.07 6.69 0.80
C GLY A 483 -15.75 5.45 1.35
N MET A 484 -15.38 5.09 2.55
CA MET A 484 -15.72 3.84 3.20
C MET A 484 -16.29 4.10 4.58
N GLU A 485 -17.34 3.36 4.91
CA GLU A 485 -17.77 3.11 6.28
C GLU A 485 -17.49 1.65 6.59
N TYR A 486 -17.17 1.34 7.82
CA TYR A 486 -16.87 -0.04 8.20
C TYR A 486 -17.83 -0.52 9.30
N GLU A 487 -18.00 -1.85 9.34
CA GLU A 487 -18.70 -2.52 10.43
C GLU A 487 -17.83 -3.68 10.94
N GLU A 488 -17.89 -3.95 12.23
CA GLU A 488 -17.17 -5.03 12.87
C GLU A 488 -18.15 -6.09 13.39
N TYR A 489 -17.94 -7.32 12.97
CA TYR A 489 -18.75 -8.46 13.38
C TYR A 489 -17.89 -9.44 14.18
N THR A 490 -18.30 -9.72 15.40
CA THR A 490 -17.72 -10.85 16.16
C THR A 490 -18.55 -12.09 15.90
N VAL A 491 -17.92 -13.08 15.28
CA VAL A 491 -18.48 -14.42 15.07
C VAL A 491 -17.63 -15.40 15.86
N ARG A 492 -18.26 -16.10 16.79
CA ARG A 492 -17.55 -16.93 17.78
C ARG A 492 -16.49 -16.12 18.54
N ASN A 493 -15.20 -16.41 18.33
CA ASN A 493 -14.08 -15.73 19.02
C ASN A 493 -13.31 -14.79 18.07
N ASN A 494 -13.73 -14.67 16.82
CA ASN A 494 -13.06 -13.88 15.80
C ASN A 494 -13.84 -12.61 15.48
N THR A 495 -13.14 -11.50 15.33
CA THR A 495 -13.74 -10.22 14.92
C THR A 495 -13.31 -9.89 13.50
N TYR A 496 -14.28 -9.69 12.65
CA TYR A 496 -14.09 -9.32 11.23
C TYR A 496 -14.48 -7.88 11.03
N ARG A 497 -13.67 -7.13 10.30
CA ARG A 497 -13.97 -5.77 9.87
C ARG A 497 -14.26 -5.79 8.38
N VAL A 498 -15.42 -5.31 8.01
CA VAL A 498 -15.90 -5.21 6.62
C VAL A 498 -15.89 -3.75 6.23
N VAL A 499 -15.18 -3.40 5.16
CA VAL A 499 -14.91 -2.00 4.78
C VAL A 499 -15.23 -1.82 3.28
N PRO A 500 -16.50 -1.70 2.91
CA PRO A 500 -16.91 -1.43 1.54
C PRO A 500 -16.83 0.06 1.19
N ILE A 501 -16.76 0.38 -0.08
CA ILE A 501 -17.08 1.72 -0.58
C ILE A 501 -18.57 1.98 -0.36
N THR A 502 -18.90 3.03 0.41
CA THR A 502 -20.29 3.35 0.77
C THR A 502 -20.76 4.70 0.26
N PHE A 503 -19.84 5.61 -0.07
CA PHE A 503 -20.18 6.93 -0.56
C PHE A 503 -19.17 7.48 -1.59
N GLN A 504 -19.65 8.46 -2.34
CA GLN A 504 -18.83 9.35 -3.15
C GLN A 504 -18.87 10.76 -2.55
N SER A 505 -17.73 11.45 -2.52
CA SER A 505 -17.62 12.79 -1.94
C SER A 505 -17.61 13.88 -3.01
N TYR A 506 -18.23 15.01 -2.67
CA TYR A 506 -18.31 16.21 -3.49
C TYR A 506 -17.94 17.42 -2.65
N ASN A 507 -17.36 18.45 -3.24
CA ASN A 507 -17.05 19.69 -2.54
C ASN A 507 -18.27 20.64 -2.46
N ALA A 508 -18.09 21.80 -1.83
CA ALA A 508 -19.13 22.80 -1.64
C ALA A 508 -19.76 23.32 -2.96
N LYS A 509 -19.04 23.22 -4.09
CA LYS A 509 -19.53 23.57 -5.44
C LYS A 509 -20.20 22.39 -6.15
N GLY A 510 -20.24 21.23 -5.52
CA GLY A 510 -20.80 20.01 -6.10
C GLY A 510 -19.86 19.26 -7.05
N PHE A 511 -18.57 19.61 -7.09
CA PHE A 511 -17.56 18.87 -7.86
C PHE A 511 -17.04 17.67 -7.06
N GLY A 512 -17.00 16.49 -7.69
CA GLY A 512 -16.52 15.24 -7.12
C GLY A 512 -16.07 14.25 -8.21
N GLU A 513 -15.88 14.71 -9.43
CA GLU A 513 -15.58 13.88 -10.62
C GLU A 513 -14.08 13.88 -10.88
N TYR A 514 -13.30 13.48 -9.88
CA TYR A 514 -11.84 13.37 -9.99
C TYR A 514 -11.35 11.90 -9.94
N GLU A 515 -12.12 10.97 -10.46
CA GLU A 515 -11.76 9.54 -10.54
C GLU A 515 -10.52 9.25 -11.40
N LYS A 516 -10.07 10.25 -12.17
CA LYS A 516 -8.83 10.19 -12.95
C LYS A 516 -7.65 10.86 -12.25
N GLY A 517 -7.86 11.37 -11.03
CA GLY A 517 -6.88 12.16 -10.29
C GLY A 517 -6.84 13.63 -10.68
N PHE A 518 -6.22 14.43 -9.84
CA PHE A 518 -5.90 15.83 -10.11
C PHE A 518 -4.60 15.91 -10.90
N GLU A 519 -4.61 16.67 -12.00
CA GLU A 519 -3.38 16.99 -12.72
C GLU A 519 -2.61 18.07 -11.96
N PRO A 520 -1.28 17.99 -11.86
CA PRO A 520 -0.50 19.02 -11.21
C PRO A 520 -0.43 20.30 -12.07
N ASP A 521 -0.45 21.47 -11.44
CA ASP A 521 -0.19 22.75 -12.08
C ASP A 521 1.26 22.87 -12.56
N ILE A 522 2.18 22.28 -11.77
CA ILE A 522 3.61 22.21 -12.07
C ILE A 522 4.01 20.74 -12.06
N LEU A 523 4.27 20.20 -13.25
CA LEU A 523 4.73 18.83 -13.39
C LEU A 523 6.18 18.70 -12.90
N MET A 524 6.41 17.80 -11.94
CA MET A 524 7.74 17.39 -11.46
C MET A 524 7.77 15.89 -11.30
N ASP A 525 8.54 15.22 -12.17
CA ASP A 525 8.76 13.77 -12.07
C ASP A 525 9.83 13.50 -11.00
N GLU A 526 9.40 12.97 -9.87
CA GLU A 526 10.28 12.59 -8.76
C GLU A 526 11.05 11.30 -9.04
N THR A 527 10.54 10.45 -9.92
CA THR A 527 11.16 9.17 -10.28
C THR A 527 12.18 9.30 -11.41
N ASN A 528 12.20 10.42 -12.11
CA ASN A 528 13.23 10.71 -13.10
C ASN A 528 14.48 11.25 -12.40
N PRO A 529 15.50 10.39 -12.12
CA PRO A 529 16.72 10.82 -11.46
C PRO A 529 17.57 11.76 -12.34
N TYR A 530 17.19 11.93 -13.58
CA TYR A 530 17.88 12.76 -14.55
C TYR A 530 16.92 13.87 -15.03
N ASN A 531 17.04 15.07 -14.43
CA ASN A 531 16.51 16.24 -15.12
C ASN A 531 17.31 16.46 -16.42
N GLU A 532 16.86 17.37 -17.28
CA GLU A 532 17.52 17.72 -18.57
C GLU A 532 19.03 18.05 -18.42
N GLN A 533 19.53 18.20 -17.19
CA GLN A 533 20.94 18.49 -16.85
C GLN A 533 21.68 17.28 -16.24
N GLY A 534 21.06 16.10 -16.13
CA GLY A 534 21.69 14.88 -15.62
C GLY A 534 21.99 14.90 -14.12
N VAL A 535 21.30 15.70 -13.33
CA VAL A 535 21.52 15.84 -11.88
C VAL A 535 20.43 15.07 -11.13
N PHE A 536 20.86 14.20 -10.22
CA PHE A 536 20.01 13.39 -9.36
C PHE A 536 19.39 14.27 -8.26
N TYR A 537 18.09 14.60 -8.37
CA TYR A 537 17.37 15.32 -7.32
C TYR A 537 16.41 14.40 -6.56
N ILE A 538 16.91 13.72 -5.54
CA ILE A 538 16.05 13.28 -4.45
C ILE A 538 16.15 14.37 -3.38
N HIS A 539 15.09 15.15 -3.21
CA HIS A 539 15.05 16.16 -2.17
C HIS A 539 15.14 15.51 -0.78
N LYS A 540 16.32 15.61 -0.17
CA LYS A 540 16.52 15.29 1.26
C LYS A 540 15.95 16.45 2.07
N TYR A 541 15.13 16.15 3.08
CA TYR A 541 14.70 17.15 4.07
C TYR A 541 15.89 17.66 4.86
#